data_fc083077c45a4c2cc903d4eb066b6ee0
#
_entry.id   fc083077c45a4c2cc903d4eb066b6ee0
#
_cell.length_a   1.000
_cell.length_b   1.000
_cell.length_c   1.000
_cell.angle_alpha   90.00
_cell.angle_beta   90.00
_cell.angle_gamma   90.00
#
_symmetry.space_group_name_H-M   'P 1'
#
loop_
_entity.id
_entity.type
_entity.pdbx_description
1 polymer ?
#
loop_
_entity_poly.entity_id
_entity_poly.type
_entity_poly.pdbx_seq_one_letter_code
_entity_poly.pdbx_strand_id
1 'polypeptide(L)'
;LHNEFEYDNLLWTTNRGRAGQVLSAGFGDGSISKGVRTTKQVKRIGCSNLKDIIETDKLIIQDLDTIIELSQFVQKGDSYEAEQGTHDDLVMCLVLLAWCINQDYFKEVTDSDLRLELERKKQQEIDDQMLPFGFIDDGHPEEETWGSLI
;
A
#
# COMPACT_ATOMS: atom_id res chain seq x y z
N LEU A 1 -17.03 13.09 -1.62
CA LEU A 1 -16.78 11.66 -1.85
C LEU A 1 -17.07 10.82 -0.58
N HIS A 2 -16.35 11.03 0.53
CA HIS A 2 -16.52 10.22 1.75
C HIS A 2 -17.95 10.25 2.31
N ASN A 3 -18.55 11.44 2.40
CA ASN A 3 -19.89 11.61 2.99
C ASN A 3 -21.05 11.26 2.05
N GLU A 4 -20.81 11.20 0.74
CA GLU A 4 -21.85 10.93 -0.27
C GLU A 4 -21.76 9.51 -0.84
N PHE A 5 -20.53 8.95 -0.92
CA PHE A 5 -20.26 7.66 -1.55
C PHE A 5 -19.70 6.63 -0.56
N GLU A 6 -19.63 6.95 0.74
CA GLU A 6 -19.09 6.07 1.79
C GLU A 6 -17.70 5.49 1.42
N TYR A 7 -16.89 6.30 0.70
CA TYR A 7 -15.57 5.87 0.26
C TYR A 7 -14.55 5.99 1.39
N ASP A 8 -14.10 4.87 1.91
CA ASP A 8 -13.24 4.80 3.09
C ASP A 8 -11.74 4.84 2.78
N ASN A 9 -11.33 4.56 1.52
CA ASN A 9 -9.92 4.57 1.10
C ASN A 9 -9.39 6.01 0.91
N LEU A 10 -9.34 6.78 2.00
CA LEU A 10 -8.84 8.13 2.01
C LEU A 10 -7.56 8.24 2.83
N LEU A 11 -6.59 8.95 2.30
CA LEU A 11 -5.43 9.38 3.08
C LEU A 11 -5.86 10.51 4.04
N TRP A 12 -5.47 10.36 5.29
CA TRP A 12 -5.67 11.38 6.30
C TRP A 12 -4.35 12.05 6.63
N THR A 13 -4.35 13.36 6.78
CA THR A 13 -3.16 14.13 7.15
C THR A 13 -3.43 14.99 8.37
N THR A 14 -2.42 15.11 9.22
CA THR A 14 -2.39 16.06 10.32
C THR A 14 -1.26 17.06 10.09
N ASN A 15 -1.43 18.28 10.58
CA ASN A 15 -0.37 19.28 10.53
C ASN A 15 0.35 19.34 11.89
N ARG A 16 1.63 18.97 11.90
CA ARG A 16 2.49 18.94 13.10
C ARG A 16 3.50 20.10 13.09
N GLY A 17 3.02 21.32 12.99
CA GLY A 17 3.85 22.53 13.10
C GLY A 17 5.02 22.52 12.10
N ARG A 18 6.28 22.52 12.58
CA ARG A 18 7.49 22.57 11.73
C ARG A 18 7.70 21.32 10.87
N ALA A 19 7.17 20.20 11.28
CA ALA A 19 7.25 18.95 10.47
C ALA A 19 6.32 19.02 9.25
N GLY A 20 5.39 19.96 9.22
CA GLY A 20 4.42 20.10 8.14
C GLY A 20 3.33 19.04 8.18
N GLN A 21 2.88 18.61 7.01
CA GLN A 21 1.89 17.55 6.90
C GLN A 21 2.52 16.17 7.15
N VAL A 22 1.81 15.35 7.91
CA VAL A 22 2.16 13.97 8.22
C VAL A 22 0.94 13.09 7.99
N LEU A 23 1.12 11.92 7.40
CA LEU A 23 0.06 10.92 7.29
C LEU A 23 -0.38 10.43 8.67
N SER A 24 -1.67 10.17 8.83
CA SER A 24 -2.28 9.78 10.09
C SER A 24 -3.37 8.74 9.85
N ALA A 25 -3.67 7.96 10.87
CA ALA A 25 -4.81 7.02 10.88
C ALA A 25 -6.19 7.70 10.91
N GLY A 26 -6.26 9.02 10.87
CA GLY A 26 -7.53 9.76 10.98
C GLY A 26 -8.01 9.97 12.42
N PHE A 27 -7.26 9.50 13.42
CA PHE A 27 -7.54 9.67 14.85
C PHE A 27 -6.49 10.57 15.50
N GLY A 28 -6.89 11.50 16.35
CA GLY A 28 -5.97 12.33 17.13
C GLY A 28 -6.49 13.74 17.39
N ASP A 29 -5.88 14.39 18.38
CA ASP A 29 -6.17 15.75 18.81
C ASP A 29 -5.40 16.75 17.93
N GLY A 30 -5.85 16.96 16.72
CA GLY A 30 -5.20 17.87 15.79
C GLY A 30 -6.10 18.24 14.61
N SER A 31 -5.70 19.23 13.85
CA SER A 31 -6.37 19.59 12.59
C SER A 31 -6.18 18.47 11.57
N ILE A 32 -7.14 17.54 11.55
CA ILE A 32 -7.18 16.42 10.61
C ILE A 32 -7.81 16.89 9.32
N SER A 33 -7.15 16.68 8.19
CA SER A 33 -7.66 16.95 6.86
C SER A 33 -7.65 15.69 5.97
N LYS A 34 -8.61 15.63 5.06
CA LYS A 34 -8.71 14.57 4.07
C LYS A 34 -7.75 14.87 2.90
N GLY A 35 -6.95 13.89 2.52
CA GLY A 35 -5.99 14.00 1.43
C GLY A 35 -4.70 14.74 1.82
N VAL A 36 -3.79 14.81 0.86
CA VAL A 36 -2.49 15.49 0.98
C VAL A 36 -2.58 16.84 0.31
N ARG A 37 -2.27 17.91 1.04
CA ARG A 37 -2.17 19.24 0.46
C ARG A 37 -0.82 19.39 -0.24
N THR A 38 -0.81 19.69 -1.52
CA THR A 38 0.40 19.91 -2.32
C THR A 38 1.04 21.24 -1.94
N THR A 39 1.81 21.25 -0.86
CA THR A 39 2.60 22.41 -0.43
C THR A 39 3.97 22.39 -1.08
N LYS A 40 4.69 23.52 -1.11
CA LYS A 40 6.09 23.57 -1.60
C LYS A 40 6.99 22.57 -0.90
N GLN A 41 6.78 22.35 0.40
CA GLN A 41 7.54 21.38 1.20
C GLN A 41 7.25 19.95 0.77
N VAL A 42 5.96 19.56 0.65
CA VAL A 42 5.55 18.24 0.18
C VAL A 42 6.11 17.98 -1.22
N LYS A 43 5.97 18.93 -2.14
CA LYS A 43 6.48 18.82 -3.52
C LYS A 43 8.00 18.63 -3.52
N ARG A 44 8.76 19.44 -2.78
CA ARG A 44 10.22 19.34 -2.72
C ARG A 44 10.69 18.00 -2.15
N ILE A 45 10.11 17.56 -1.03
CA ILE A 45 10.45 16.27 -0.41
C ILE A 45 10.06 15.13 -1.35
N GLY A 46 8.86 15.16 -1.94
CA GLY A 46 8.39 14.15 -2.86
C GLY A 46 9.28 14.05 -4.11
N CYS A 47 9.70 15.17 -4.70
CA CYS A 47 10.63 15.15 -5.85
C CYS A 47 12.00 14.56 -5.49
N SER A 48 12.53 14.90 -4.31
CA SER A 48 13.81 14.32 -3.84
C SER A 48 13.68 12.81 -3.64
N ASN A 49 12.60 12.36 -3.01
CA ASN A 49 12.33 10.94 -2.79
C ASN A 49 12.07 10.19 -4.10
N LEU A 50 11.31 10.80 -5.04
CA LEU A 50 11.05 10.21 -6.36
C LEU A 50 12.35 9.97 -7.10
N LYS A 51 13.24 10.96 -7.10
CA LYS A 51 14.56 10.82 -7.70
C LYS A 51 15.34 9.64 -7.07
N ASP A 52 15.36 9.55 -5.74
CA ASP A 52 16.07 8.48 -5.01
C ASP A 52 15.53 7.09 -5.36
N ILE A 53 14.21 6.91 -5.39
CA ILE A 53 13.62 5.60 -5.70
C ILE A 53 13.78 5.19 -7.16
N ILE A 54 13.88 6.14 -8.09
CA ILE A 54 14.21 5.87 -9.50
C ILE A 54 15.70 5.52 -9.64
N GLU A 55 16.61 6.31 -9.08
CA GLU A 55 18.06 6.09 -9.15
C GLU A 55 18.51 4.79 -8.45
N THR A 56 17.74 4.32 -7.48
CA THR A 56 18.01 3.05 -6.75
C THR A 56 17.24 1.85 -7.30
N ASP A 57 16.65 1.97 -8.49
CA ASP A 57 15.88 0.92 -9.18
C ASP A 57 14.71 0.33 -8.34
N LYS A 58 14.18 1.10 -7.39
CA LYS A 58 13.03 0.71 -6.55
C LYS A 58 11.68 1.00 -7.21
N LEU A 59 11.67 1.82 -8.26
CA LEU A 59 10.49 2.16 -9.03
C LEU A 59 10.78 1.99 -10.51
N ILE A 60 10.02 1.13 -11.17
CA ILE A 60 10.08 0.89 -12.61
C ILE A 60 8.85 1.55 -13.25
N ILE A 61 9.07 2.53 -14.11
CA ILE A 61 8.02 3.23 -14.84
C ILE A 61 7.96 2.65 -16.24
N GLN A 62 6.80 2.08 -16.63
CA GLN A 62 6.58 1.46 -17.95
C GLN A 62 5.68 2.29 -18.85
N ASP A 63 4.92 3.22 -18.29
CA ASP A 63 3.99 4.06 -19.01
C ASP A 63 4.72 5.17 -19.76
N LEU A 64 4.51 5.23 -21.08
CA LEU A 64 5.20 6.18 -21.96
C LEU A 64 4.81 7.63 -21.67
N ASP A 65 3.54 7.91 -21.39
CA ASP A 65 3.06 9.27 -21.13
C ASP A 65 3.70 9.81 -19.84
N THR A 66 3.78 8.98 -18.81
CA THR A 66 4.47 9.32 -17.56
C THR A 66 5.96 9.60 -17.78
N ILE A 67 6.64 8.83 -18.65
CA ILE A 67 8.05 9.05 -18.99
C ILE A 67 8.23 10.37 -19.74
N ILE A 68 7.31 10.69 -20.67
CA ILE A 68 7.33 11.95 -21.42
C ILE A 68 7.15 13.13 -20.45
N GLU A 69 6.14 13.11 -19.58
CA GLU A 69 5.95 14.16 -18.57
C GLU A 69 7.17 14.31 -17.66
N LEU A 70 7.77 13.19 -17.21
CA LEU A 70 8.95 13.19 -16.36
C LEU A 70 10.15 13.84 -17.06
N SER A 71 10.33 13.63 -18.38
CA SER A 71 11.39 14.24 -19.17
C SER A 71 11.24 15.75 -19.32
N GLN A 72 10.01 16.26 -19.19
CA GLN A 72 9.66 17.68 -19.32
C GLN A 72 9.47 18.37 -17.95
N PHE A 73 9.74 17.64 -16.87
CA PHE A 73 9.58 18.13 -15.51
C PHE A 73 10.89 18.77 -15.04
N VAL A 74 10.90 20.08 -14.88
CA VAL A 74 12.11 20.87 -14.66
C VAL A 74 12.06 21.62 -13.33
N GLN A 75 13.24 21.89 -12.81
CA GLN A 75 13.38 22.77 -11.65
C GLN A 75 13.23 24.23 -12.08
N LYS A 76 12.34 24.97 -11.42
CA LYS A 76 12.15 26.40 -11.63
C LYS A 76 12.23 27.15 -10.30
N GLY A 77 13.36 27.75 -10.03
CA GLY A 77 13.67 28.36 -8.74
C GLY A 77 13.70 27.31 -7.62
N ASP A 78 12.91 27.49 -6.59
CA ASP A 78 12.80 26.57 -5.45
C ASP A 78 11.70 25.51 -5.62
N SER A 79 11.12 25.40 -6.81
CA SER A 79 10.04 24.47 -7.10
C SER A 79 10.35 23.63 -8.35
N TYR A 80 9.48 22.67 -8.63
CA TYR A 80 9.53 21.86 -9.84
C TYR A 80 8.18 21.98 -10.54
N GLU A 81 8.19 22.08 -11.84
CA GLU A 81 6.97 22.18 -12.67
C GLU A 81 7.23 21.68 -14.08
N ALA A 82 6.16 21.42 -14.84
CA ALA A 82 6.27 21.11 -16.24
C ALA A 82 6.85 22.30 -17.03
N GLU A 83 7.53 22.04 -18.14
CA GLU A 83 7.92 23.07 -19.11
C GLU A 83 6.69 23.79 -19.64
N GLN A 84 6.89 25.00 -20.19
CA GLN A 84 5.79 25.80 -20.67
C GLN A 84 5.06 25.10 -21.84
N GLY A 85 3.76 24.86 -21.67
CA GLY A 85 2.91 24.19 -22.65
C GLY A 85 2.84 22.68 -22.51
N THR A 86 3.38 22.12 -21.43
CA THR A 86 3.30 20.70 -21.07
C THR A 86 2.56 20.50 -19.74
N HIS A 87 2.30 19.24 -19.37
CA HIS A 87 1.56 18.84 -18.18
C HIS A 87 2.49 18.10 -17.20
N ASP A 88 2.15 18.11 -15.90
CA ASP A 88 2.89 17.39 -14.86
C ASP A 88 1.96 16.55 -13.96
N ASP A 89 0.77 16.21 -14.42
CA ASP A 89 -0.26 15.56 -13.64
C ASP A 89 0.18 14.16 -13.18
N LEU A 90 0.71 13.35 -14.09
CA LEU A 90 1.20 12.00 -13.80
C LEU A 90 2.45 12.04 -12.92
N VAL A 91 3.39 12.93 -13.23
CA VAL A 91 4.58 13.15 -12.41
C VAL A 91 4.21 13.60 -11.01
N MET A 92 3.20 14.48 -10.87
CA MET A 92 2.73 14.91 -9.55
C MET A 92 2.10 13.77 -8.74
N CYS A 93 1.42 12.82 -9.38
CA CYS A 93 0.97 11.59 -8.71
C CYS A 93 2.14 10.78 -8.17
N LEU A 94 3.23 10.60 -8.94
CA LEU A 94 4.44 9.92 -8.50
C LEU A 94 5.16 10.68 -7.38
N VAL A 95 5.21 12.01 -7.45
CA VAL A 95 5.77 12.88 -6.39
C VAL A 95 5.02 12.71 -5.07
N LEU A 96 3.69 12.68 -5.11
CA LEU A 96 2.86 12.45 -3.93
C LEU A 96 3.03 11.02 -3.38
N LEU A 97 3.09 10.01 -4.26
CA LEU A 97 3.39 8.63 -3.87
C LEU A 97 4.74 8.54 -3.16
N ALA A 98 5.79 9.11 -3.75
CA ALA A 98 7.14 9.11 -3.19
C ALA A 98 7.21 9.85 -1.84
N TRP A 99 6.39 10.88 -1.64
CA TRP A 99 6.24 11.53 -0.35
C TRP A 99 5.55 10.61 0.66
N CYS A 100 4.47 9.91 0.27
CA CYS A 100 3.71 9.00 1.14
C CYS A 100 4.55 7.81 1.62
N ILE A 101 5.32 7.17 0.73
CA ILE A 101 6.12 5.97 1.04
C ILE A 101 7.09 6.21 2.21
N ASN A 102 7.60 7.43 2.36
CA ASN A 102 8.54 7.78 3.41
C ASN A 102 7.89 8.19 4.74
N GLN A 103 6.55 8.24 4.80
CA GLN A 103 5.84 8.52 6.04
C GLN A 103 5.81 7.28 6.94
N ASP A 104 6.03 7.48 8.23
CA ASP A 104 6.07 6.38 9.21
C ASP A 104 4.75 5.59 9.21
N TYR A 105 3.63 6.29 9.19
CA TYR A 105 2.30 5.66 9.10
C TYR A 105 2.15 4.74 7.89
N PHE A 106 2.64 5.16 6.71
CA PHE A 106 2.57 4.35 5.49
C PHE A 106 3.41 3.07 5.63
N LYS A 107 4.60 3.19 6.21
CA LYS A 107 5.48 2.05 6.47
C LYS A 107 4.85 1.06 7.46
N GLU A 108 4.29 1.56 8.56
CA GLU A 108 3.61 0.73 9.56
C GLU A 108 2.44 -0.06 8.97
N VAL A 109 1.58 0.59 8.17
CA VAL A 109 0.44 -0.06 7.52
C VAL A 109 0.91 -1.11 6.51
N THR A 110 1.88 -0.76 5.66
CA THR A 110 2.42 -1.69 4.65
C THR A 110 3.11 -2.88 5.30
N ASP A 111 3.88 -2.67 6.36
CA ASP A 111 4.54 -3.75 7.08
C ASP A 111 3.53 -4.68 7.77
N SER A 112 2.44 -4.14 8.32
CA SER A 112 1.37 -4.95 8.94
C SER A 112 0.63 -5.79 7.90
N ASP A 113 0.29 -5.21 6.75
CA ASP A 113 -0.39 -5.92 5.66
C ASP A 113 0.49 -7.03 5.08
N LEU A 114 1.78 -6.76 4.89
CA LEU A 114 2.74 -7.75 4.43
C LEU A 114 2.88 -8.92 5.42
N ARG A 115 2.92 -8.64 6.72
CA ARG A 115 2.95 -9.69 7.76
C ARG A 115 1.71 -10.55 7.73
N LEU A 116 0.52 -9.94 7.65
CA LEU A 116 -0.75 -10.67 7.55
C LEU A 116 -0.82 -11.55 6.29
N GLU A 117 -0.30 -11.07 5.17
CA GLU A 117 -0.24 -11.85 3.94
C GLU A 117 0.73 -13.04 4.06
N LEU A 118 1.90 -12.82 4.66
CA LEU A 118 2.87 -13.88 4.93
C LEU A 118 2.34 -14.93 5.92
N GLU A 119 1.64 -14.50 6.98
CA GLU A 119 0.98 -15.41 7.92
C GLU A 119 -0.10 -16.24 7.23
N ARG A 120 -0.92 -15.62 6.38
CA ARG A 120 -1.96 -16.33 5.61
C ARG A 120 -1.36 -17.35 4.65
N LYS A 121 -0.30 -17.00 3.92
CA LYS A 121 0.40 -17.94 3.04
C LYS A 121 0.99 -19.11 3.81
N LYS A 122 1.62 -18.83 4.94
CA LYS A 122 2.18 -19.88 5.80
C LYS A 122 1.10 -20.80 6.37
N GLN A 123 -0.05 -20.26 6.76
CA GLN A 123 -1.18 -21.08 7.22
C GLN A 123 -1.72 -21.96 6.09
N GLN A 124 -1.82 -21.42 4.88
CA GLN A 124 -2.26 -22.18 3.71
C GLN A 124 -1.31 -23.30 3.34
N GLU A 125 0.00 -23.06 3.41
CA GLU A 125 1.02 -24.10 3.21
C GLU A 125 0.93 -25.20 4.28
N ILE A 126 0.64 -24.85 5.53
CA ILE A 126 0.43 -25.82 6.62
C ILE A 126 -0.83 -26.64 6.35
N ASP A 127 -1.93 -26.01 5.98
CA ASP A 127 -3.19 -26.67 5.68
C ASP A 127 -3.05 -27.61 4.48
N ASP A 128 -2.31 -27.22 3.44
CA ASP A 128 -2.02 -28.03 2.26
C ASP A 128 -1.10 -29.22 2.57
N GLN A 129 -0.23 -29.09 3.57
CA GLN A 129 0.67 -30.18 4.02
C GLN A 129 0.00 -31.10 5.04
N MET A 130 -1.07 -30.67 5.69
CA MET A 130 -1.85 -31.52 6.58
C MET A 130 -2.66 -32.50 5.73
N LEU A 131 -2.17 -33.74 5.61
CA LEU A 131 -2.97 -34.83 5.10
C LEU A 131 -4.28 -34.89 5.90
N PRO A 132 -5.43 -35.09 5.24
CA PRO A 132 -6.69 -35.25 5.95
C PRO A 132 -6.56 -36.46 6.89
N PHE A 133 -6.36 -36.16 8.18
CA PHE A 133 -6.48 -37.14 9.24
C PHE A 133 -7.95 -37.55 9.35
N GLY A 134 -8.39 -38.40 8.43
CA GLY A 134 -9.81 -38.72 8.36
C GLY A 134 -10.14 -40.17 8.10
N PHE A 135 -9.14 -41.02 7.93
CA PHE A 135 -9.36 -42.46 7.82
C PHE A 135 -8.34 -43.20 8.68
N ILE A 136 -8.50 -43.11 9.98
CA ILE A 136 -8.02 -44.17 10.86
C ILE A 136 -9.12 -45.23 10.77
N ASP A 137 -8.90 -46.19 9.90
CA ASP A 137 -9.55 -47.49 9.96
C ASP A 137 -9.09 -48.12 11.27
N ASP A 138 -9.99 -48.19 12.24
CA ASP A 138 -9.71 -48.75 13.57
C ASP A 138 -9.57 -50.28 13.55
N GLY A 139 -9.61 -50.90 12.34
CA GLY A 139 -9.30 -52.28 12.17
C GLY A 139 -10.21 -53.23 12.90
N HIS A 140 -11.41 -52.80 13.29
CA HIS A 140 -12.41 -53.71 13.82
C HIS A 140 -13.07 -54.47 12.65
N PRO A 141 -12.86 -55.78 12.49
CA PRO A 141 -13.61 -56.54 11.56
C PRO A 141 -15.09 -56.57 11.99
N GLU A 142 -15.97 -56.16 11.06
CA GLU A 142 -17.41 -56.36 11.27
C GLU A 142 -17.65 -57.84 11.56
N GLU A 143 -18.10 -58.18 12.78
CA GLU A 143 -18.59 -59.50 13.12
C GLU A 143 -19.85 -59.76 12.29
N GLU A 144 -19.72 -60.55 11.22
CA GLU A 144 -20.82 -61.12 10.53
C GLU A 144 -21.59 -62.03 11.49
N THR A 145 -22.64 -61.49 12.11
CA THR A 145 -23.61 -62.34 12.84
C THR A 145 -24.42 -63.14 11.84
N TRP A 146 -23.96 -64.35 11.54
CA TRP A 146 -24.76 -65.36 10.89
C TRP A 146 -25.89 -65.76 11.80
N GLY A 147 -27.07 -65.13 11.60
CA GLY A 147 -28.30 -65.52 12.24
C GLY A 147 -28.60 -67.00 11.95
N SER A 148 -28.61 -67.78 13.02
CA SER A 148 -29.01 -69.16 12.99
C SER A 148 -30.45 -69.33 12.49
N LEU A 149 -30.61 -70.02 11.39
CA LEU A 149 -31.81 -70.70 11.00
C LEU A 149 -32.03 -71.91 11.91
N ILE A 150 -33.04 -71.84 12.77
CA ILE A 150 -33.90 -73.01 13.06
C ILE A 150 -35.27 -72.45 13.49
#